data_c0944a4bb074046d3af8f0efd27a0272
#
_entry.id   c0944a4bb074046d3af8f0efd27a0272
#
_cell.length_a   1.000
_cell.length_b   1.000
_cell.length_c   1.000
_cell.angle_alpha   90.00
_cell.angle_beta   90.00
_cell.angle_gamma   90.00
#
_symmetry.space_group_name_H-M   'P 1'
#
loop_
_entity.id
_entity.type
_entity.pdbx_description
1 polymer ?
#
loop_
_entity_poly.entity_id
_entity_poly.type
_entity_poly.pdbx_seq_one_letter_code
_entity_poly.pdbx_strand_id
1 'polypeptide(L)'
;MLLLAQEGLVTLPADKTAKTGVTVLDLTDNGGYNIVPVQADTVPAQLENSDPGTIAVINGNYALAAGLKIADALAIEDASGDAAQTYANIIATRKGDENIEKIQALVNALKTDAVKTYILDTYAGAVQPVF
;
A
#
# COMPACT_ATOMS: atom_id res chain seq x y z
N MET A 1 4.89 0.16 -8.41
CA MET A 1 4.90 0.82 -9.74
C MET A 1 4.07 2.12 -9.74
N LEU A 2 2.82 2.10 -9.27
CA LEU A 2 1.96 3.30 -9.27
C LEU A 2 2.56 4.46 -8.46
N LEU A 3 3.08 4.21 -7.26
CA LEU A 3 3.77 5.24 -6.45
C LEU A 3 5.00 5.81 -7.18
N LEU A 4 5.80 4.98 -7.84
CA LEU A 4 6.96 5.46 -8.61
C LEU A 4 6.53 6.33 -9.80
N ALA A 5 5.40 6.01 -10.44
CA ALA A 5 4.83 6.82 -11.51
C ALA A 5 4.21 8.12 -10.98
N GLN A 6 3.56 8.09 -9.81
CA GLN A 6 3.05 9.27 -9.11
C GLN A 6 4.18 10.29 -8.84
N GLU A 7 5.35 9.80 -8.44
CA GLU A 7 6.54 10.63 -8.16
C GLU A 7 7.36 10.96 -9.43
N GLY A 8 6.86 10.56 -10.61
CA GLY A 8 7.53 10.88 -11.88
C GLY A 8 8.84 10.14 -12.12
N LEU A 9 9.12 9.08 -11.37
CA LEU A 9 10.34 8.28 -11.49
C LEU A 9 10.28 7.28 -12.64
N VAL A 10 9.08 6.86 -13.02
CA VAL A 10 8.82 5.93 -14.12
C VAL A 10 7.59 6.37 -14.91
N THR A 11 7.41 5.86 -16.11
CA THR A 11 6.23 6.13 -16.94
C THR A 11 5.43 4.87 -17.19
N LEU A 12 4.12 4.97 -16.99
CA LEU A 12 3.14 3.92 -17.27
C LEU A 12 2.22 4.33 -18.42
N PRO A 13 1.71 3.38 -19.24
CA PRO A 13 0.63 3.64 -20.18
C PRO A 13 -0.63 4.16 -19.45
N ALA A 14 -1.39 5.04 -20.10
CA ALA A 14 -2.57 5.68 -19.50
C ALA A 14 -3.70 4.69 -19.12
N ASP A 15 -3.73 3.51 -19.72
CA ASP A 15 -4.69 2.44 -19.42
C ASP A 15 -4.29 1.58 -18.20
N LYS A 16 -3.07 1.77 -17.68
CA LYS A 16 -2.56 1.04 -16.51
C LYS A 16 -2.93 1.74 -15.22
N THR A 17 -3.74 1.07 -14.45
CA THR A 17 -4.31 1.55 -13.18
C THR A 17 -4.18 0.49 -12.08
N ALA A 18 -4.52 0.83 -10.85
CA ALA A 18 -4.60 -0.15 -9.77
C ALA A 18 -5.54 -1.33 -10.11
N LYS A 19 -6.62 -1.08 -10.82
CA LYS A 19 -7.62 -2.10 -11.19
C LYS A 19 -7.14 -3.06 -12.26
N THR A 20 -6.30 -2.61 -13.20
CA THR A 20 -5.75 -3.47 -14.26
C THR A 20 -4.53 -4.26 -13.79
N GLY A 21 -3.96 -3.87 -12.66
CA GLY A 21 -2.68 -4.36 -12.18
C GLY A 21 -1.52 -3.74 -12.96
N VAL A 22 -0.38 -3.61 -12.31
CA VAL A 22 0.82 -3.01 -12.92
C VAL A 22 2.05 -3.78 -12.47
N THR A 23 2.86 -4.18 -13.43
CA THR A 23 4.15 -4.85 -13.23
C THR A 23 5.30 -4.03 -13.81
N VAL A 24 6.53 -4.45 -13.60
CA VAL A 24 7.70 -3.83 -14.24
C VAL A 24 7.71 -3.97 -15.76
N LEU A 25 6.99 -4.98 -16.29
CA LEU A 25 6.87 -5.21 -17.75
C LEU A 25 5.92 -4.23 -18.43
N ASP A 26 5.13 -3.51 -17.68
CA ASP A 26 4.17 -2.52 -18.19
C ASP A 26 4.80 -1.12 -18.35
N LEU A 27 6.03 -0.92 -17.87
CA LEU A 27 6.70 0.37 -17.97
C LEU A 27 7.02 0.75 -19.42
N THR A 28 6.66 1.97 -19.81
CA THR A 28 7.10 2.57 -21.07
C THR A 28 8.43 3.29 -20.95
N ASP A 29 8.76 3.73 -19.74
CA ASP A 29 10.05 4.30 -19.36
C ASP A 29 10.34 3.93 -17.92
N ASN A 30 11.50 3.38 -17.64
CA ASN A 30 11.96 3.03 -16.30
C ASN A 30 12.77 4.15 -15.63
N GLY A 31 12.86 5.34 -16.24
CA GLY A 31 13.60 6.48 -15.73
C GLY A 31 15.11 6.23 -15.57
N GLY A 32 15.65 5.22 -16.24
CA GLY A 32 17.06 4.82 -16.08
C GLY A 32 17.34 3.98 -14.82
N TYR A 33 16.31 3.62 -14.03
CA TYR A 33 16.46 2.81 -12.81
C TYR A 33 16.51 1.32 -13.11
N ASN A 34 17.32 0.59 -12.35
CA ASN A 34 17.27 -0.87 -12.28
C ASN A 34 16.20 -1.28 -11.27
N ILE A 35 15.02 -1.65 -11.73
CA ILE A 35 13.88 -1.99 -10.88
C ILE A 35 13.83 -3.50 -10.65
N VAL A 36 14.02 -3.91 -9.40
CA VAL A 36 14.08 -5.33 -9.01
C VAL A 36 12.84 -5.68 -8.16
N PRO A 37 11.89 -6.46 -8.68
CA PRO A 37 10.79 -6.98 -7.88
C PRO A 37 11.31 -8.03 -6.89
N VAL A 38 10.95 -7.86 -5.64
CA VAL A 38 11.32 -8.80 -4.56
C VAL A 38 10.11 -9.10 -3.68
N GLN A 39 10.22 -10.13 -2.84
CA GLN A 39 9.16 -10.50 -1.93
C GLN A 39 8.95 -9.39 -0.88
N ALA A 40 7.69 -8.99 -0.65
CA ALA A 40 7.35 -7.77 0.08
C ALA A 40 7.89 -7.72 1.52
N ASP A 41 7.91 -8.83 2.23
CA ASP A 41 8.44 -8.94 3.59
C ASP A 41 9.97 -8.85 3.68
N THR A 42 10.68 -9.06 2.56
CA THR A 42 12.15 -8.97 2.50
C THR A 42 12.64 -7.57 2.11
N VAL A 43 11.79 -6.71 1.57
CA VAL A 43 12.18 -5.38 1.05
C VAL A 43 12.92 -4.54 2.08
N PRO A 44 12.48 -4.40 3.35
CA PRO A 44 13.20 -3.58 4.33
C PRO A 44 14.63 -4.06 4.56
N ALA A 45 14.84 -5.36 4.72
CA ALA A 45 16.16 -5.93 4.94
C ALA A 45 17.07 -5.80 3.71
N GLN A 46 16.50 -5.89 2.50
CA GLN A 46 17.26 -5.67 1.26
C GLN A 46 17.67 -4.21 1.10
N LEU A 47 16.78 -3.26 1.45
CA LEU A 47 17.11 -1.84 1.43
C LEU A 47 18.27 -1.52 2.39
N GLU A 48 18.24 -2.06 3.61
CA GLU A 48 19.29 -1.86 4.62
C GLU A 48 20.68 -2.34 4.13
N ASN A 49 20.71 -3.41 3.33
CA ASN A 49 21.92 -4.01 2.80
C ASN A 49 22.25 -3.58 1.36
N SER A 50 21.57 -2.58 0.82
CA SER A 50 21.79 -2.11 -0.54
C SER A 50 22.79 -0.95 -0.62
N ASP A 51 23.25 -0.66 -1.84
CA ASP A 51 24.15 0.46 -2.10
C ASP A 51 23.51 1.82 -1.79
N PRO A 52 24.30 2.84 -1.39
CA PRO A 52 23.83 4.19 -1.20
C PRO A 52 23.10 4.72 -2.45
N GLY A 53 21.96 5.38 -2.24
CA GLY A 53 21.11 5.89 -3.32
C GLY A 53 20.04 4.91 -3.79
N THR A 54 20.02 3.67 -3.30
CA THR A 54 18.90 2.76 -3.51
C THR A 54 17.66 3.27 -2.80
N ILE A 55 16.51 3.17 -3.48
CA ILE A 55 15.19 3.43 -2.91
C ILE A 55 14.33 2.17 -2.99
N ALA A 56 13.37 2.04 -2.10
CA ALA A 56 12.45 0.90 -2.10
C ALA A 56 11.02 1.34 -1.88
N VAL A 57 10.07 0.67 -2.53
CA VAL A 57 8.64 0.80 -2.25
C VAL A 57 8.25 -0.30 -1.27
N ILE A 58 7.84 0.08 -0.07
CA ILE A 58 7.60 -0.82 1.05
C ILE A 58 6.15 -0.67 1.52
N ASN A 59 5.44 -1.77 1.73
CA ASN A 59 4.12 -1.72 2.33
C ASN A 59 4.21 -1.26 3.80
N GLY A 60 3.29 -0.41 4.24
CA GLY A 60 3.33 0.24 5.55
C GLY A 60 3.49 -0.72 6.73
N ASN A 61 2.82 -1.88 6.71
CA ASN A 61 2.95 -2.90 7.76
C ASN A 61 4.37 -3.49 7.84
N TYR A 62 5.05 -3.71 6.72
CA TYR A 62 6.44 -4.20 6.71
C TYR A 62 7.43 -3.11 7.10
N ALA A 63 7.17 -1.86 6.72
CA ALA A 63 7.96 -0.71 7.17
C ALA A 63 7.93 -0.58 8.69
N LEU A 64 6.73 -0.63 9.29
CA LEU A 64 6.56 -0.58 10.75
C LEU A 64 7.23 -1.77 11.45
N ALA A 65 7.05 -2.99 10.94
CA ALA A 65 7.67 -4.19 11.50
C ALA A 65 9.20 -4.13 11.49
N ALA A 66 9.78 -3.42 10.52
CA ALA A 66 11.21 -3.16 10.42
C ALA A 66 11.68 -1.93 11.24
N GLY A 67 10.78 -1.25 11.95
CA GLY A 67 11.12 -0.07 12.75
C GLY A 67 11.28 1.23 11.94
N LEU A 68 10.92 1.22 10.66
CA LEU A 68 10.93 2.41 9.81
C LEU A 68 9.79 3.36 10.21
N LYS A 69 10.04 4.65 10.11
CA LYS A 69 9.03 5.68 10.43
C LYS A 69 8.45 6.24 9.14
N ILE A 70 7.14 6.35 9.08
CA ILE A 70 6.44 6.98 7.95
C ILE A 70 6.88 8.43 7.74
N ALA A 71 7.18 9.14 8.81
CA ALA A 71 7.66 10.53 8.73
C ALA A 71 8.98 10.69 7.97
N ASP A 72 9.76 9.61 7.84
CA ASP A 72 11.04 9.59 7.13
C ASP A 72 10.88 9.09 5.67
N ALA A 73 9.65 8.75 5.24
CA ALA A 73 9.38 8.32 3.88
C ALA A 73 9.56 9.46 2.88
N LEU A 74 10.19 9.19 1.75
CA LEU A 74 10.38 10.16 0.66
C LEU A 74 9.05 10.51 -0.04
N ALA A 75 8.15 9.52 -0.12
CA ALA A 75 6.81 9.66 -0.69
C ALA A 75 5.86 8.63 -0.07
N ILE A 76 4.57 8.93 -0.08
CA ILE A 76 3.51 8.06 0.42
C ILE A 76 2.40 8.00 -0.63
N GLU A 77 1.82 6.81 -0.83
CA GLU A 77 0.68 6.64 -1.71
C GLU A 77 -0.53 7.42 -1.19
N ASP A 78 -1.24 8.12 -2.10
CA ASP A 78 -2.42 8.90 -1.73
C ASP A 78 -3.54 7.98 -1.20
N ALA A 79 -3.92 8.16 0.07
CA ALA A 79 -4.97 7.38 0.72
C ALA A 79 -6.37 7.59 0.10
N SER A 80 -6.58 8.67 -0.65
CA SER A 80 -7.81 8.94 -1.39
C SER A 80 -7.77 8.41 -2.84
N GLY A 81 -6.62 7.94 -3.30
CA GLY A 81 -6.40 7.48 -4.66
C GLY A 81 -7.04 6.12 -4.97
N ASP A 82 -7.17 5.82 -6.26
CA ASP A 82 -7.71 4.54 -6.76
C ASP A 82 -6.91 3.32 -6.26
N ALA A 83 -5.61 3.48 -6.05
CA ALA A 83 -4.75 2.43 -5.52
C ALA A 83 -5.12 2.06 -4.08
N ALA A 84 -5.30 3.06 -3.21
CA ALA A 84 -5.70 2.84 -1.82
C ALA A 84 -7.04 2.09 -1.72
N GLN A 85 -8.01 2.45 -2.55
CA GLN A 85 -9.32 1.75 -2.60
C GLN A 85 -9.20 0.33 -3.15
N THR A 86 -8.36 0.13 -4.17
CA THR A 86 -8.21 -1.18 -4.84
C THR A 86 -7.46 -2.20 -3.97
N TYR A 87 -6.45 -1.74 -3.23
CA TYR A 87 -5.59 -2.59 -2.39
C TYR A 87 -5.93 -2.53 -0.90
N ALA A 88 -7.04 -1.90 -0.55
CA ALA A 88 -7.50 -1.88 0.85
C ALA A 88 -7.69 -3.29 1.40
N ASN A 89 -7.33 -3.49 2.65
CA ASN A 89 -7.67 -4.71 3.37
C ASN A 89 -9.18 -4.81 3.54
N ILE A 90 -9.73 -5.99 3.34
CA ILE A 90 -11.18 -6.25 3.33
C ILE A 90 -11.58 -7.34 4.33
N ILE A 91 -12.85 -7.34 4.69
CA ILE A 91 -13.50 -8.48 5.32
C ILE A 91 -14.11 -9.33 4.21
N ALA A 92 -13.61 -10.55 4.05
CA ALA A 92 -14.13 -11.49 3.07
C ALA A 92 -15.07 -12.50 3.72
N THR A 93 -16.17 -12.85 3.05
CA THR A 93 -17.13 -13.86 3.44
C THR A 93 -17.34 -14.89 2.33
N ARG A 94 -18.01 -16.00 2.61
CA ARG A 94 -18.53 -16.85 1.56
C ARG A 94 -19.65 -16.12 0.84
N LYS A 95 -19.81 -16.38 -0.45
CA LYS A 95 -20.91 -15.83 -1.24
C LYS A 95 -22.26 -16.27 -0.63
N GLY A 96 -23.11 -15.28 -0.33
CA GLY A 96 -24.41 -15.46 0.30
C GLY A 96 -24.42 -15.25 1.81
N ASP A 97 -23.25 -15.15 2.46
CA ASP A 97 -23.13 -14.92 3.90
C ASP A 97 -23.00 -13.43 4.24
N GLU A 98 -23.00 -12.55 3.26
CA GLU A 98 -22.74 -11.10 3.42
C GLU A 98 -23.74 -10.43 4.38
N ASN A 99 -24.98 -10.92 4.41
CA ASN A 99 -26.06 -10.36 5.20
C ASN A 99 -26.31 -11.10 6.52
N ILE A 100 -25.46 -12.06 6.90
CA ILE A 100 -25.58 -12.72 8.20
C ILE A 100 -25.35 -11.69 9.32
N GLU A 101 -26.23 -11.67 10.31
CA GLU A 101 -26.25 -10.67 11.38
C GLU A 101 -24.88 -10.54 12.09
N LYS A 102 -24.23 -11.66 12.41
CA LYS A 102 -22.90 -11.65 13.05
C LYS A 102 -21.80 -11.03 12.16
N ILE A 103 -21.91 -11.19 10.83
CA ILE A 103 -20.97 -10.59 9.88
C ILE A 103 -21.21 -9.08 9.81
N GLN A 104 -22.47 -8.67 9.70
CA GLN A 104 -22.81 -7.25 9.71
C GLN A 104 -22.46 -6.56 11.03
N ALA A 105 -22.62 -7.23 12.17
CA ALA A 105 -22.19 -6.72 13.47
C ALA A 105 -20.65 -6.49 13.50
N LEU A 106 -19.86 -7.42 12.97
CA LEU A 106 -18.40 -7.27 12.86
C LEU A 106 -18.03 -6.08 11.97
N VAL A 107 -18.64 -5.98 10.78
CA VAL A 107 -18.39 -4.86 9.85
C VAL A 107 -18.72 -3.52 10.50
N ASN A 108 -19.86 -3.41 11.16
CA ASN A 108 -20.28 -2.20 11.83
C ASN A 108 -19.36 -1.83 13.00
N ALA A 109 -18.90 -2.81 13.78
CA ALA A 109 -17.95 -2.59 14.87
C ALA A 109 -16.60 -2.05 14.38
N LEU A 110 -16.11 -2.55 13.24
CA LEU A 110 -14.83 -2.12 12.65
C LEU A 110 -14.90 -0.78 11.92
N LYS A 111 -16.08 -0.35 11.47
CA LYS A 111 -16.29 0.93 10.77
C LYS A 111 -16.70 2.08 11.69
N THR A 112 -16.29 2.06 12.95
CA THR A 112 -16.60 3.11 13.92
C THR A 112 -15.52 4.18 13.96
N ASP A 113 -15.88 5.39 14.36
CA ASP A 113 -14.94 6.49 14.59
C ASP A 113 -13.88 6.13 15.64
N ALA A 114 -14.25 5.31 16.65
CA ALA A 114 -13.31 4.82 17.64
C ALA A 114 -12.21 3.96 17.02
N VAL A 115 -12.54 3.06 16.10
CA VAL A 115 -11.57 2.24 15.37
C VAL A 115 -10.73 3.11 14.43
N LYS A 116 -11.36 4.06 13.74
CA LYS A 116 -10.65 5.01 12.88
C LYS A 116 -9.60 5.80 13.67
N THR A 117 -9.98 6.37 14.80
CA THR A 117 -9.08 7.11 15.70
C THR A 117 -7.94 6.21 16.19
N TYR A 118 -8.27 4.99 16.64
CA TYR A 118 -7.28 4.02 17.09
C TYR A 118 -6.24 3.71 16.00
N ILE A 119 -6.67 3.51 14.74
CA ILE A 119 -5.77 3.26 13.62
C ILE A 119 -4.82 4.45 13.41
N LEU A 120 -5.36 5.66 13.35
CA LEU A 120 -4.56 6.86 13.11
C LEU A 120 -3.54 7.10 14.24
N ASP A 121 -3.96 6.95 15.50
CA ASP A 121 -3.09 7.16 16.65
C ASP A 121 -2.02 6.06 16.80
N THR A 122 -2.39 4.80 16.53
CA THR A 122 -1.50 3.65 16.74
C THR A 122 -0.45 3.55 15.64
N TYR A 123 -0.85 3.79 14.38
CA TYR A 123 0.01 3.53 13.22
C TYR A 123 0.63 4.80 12.62
N ALA A 124 0.39 5.98 13.21
CA ALA A 124 1.04 7.25 12.85
C ALA A 124 1.08 7.51 11.32
N GLY A 125 0.02 7.15 10.60
CA GLY A 125 -0.11 7.34 9.15
C GLY A 125 0.36 6.17 8.29
N ALA A 126 1.03 5.16 8.86
CA ALA A 126 1.45 3.97 8.09
C ALA A 126 0.28 3.07 7.66
N VAL A 127 -0.85 3.17 8.34
CA VAL A 127 -2.11 2.52 7.97
C VAL A 127 -3.19 3.60 7.90
N GLN A 128 -3.89 3.66 6.78
CA GLN A 128 -4.94 4.64 6.54
C GLN A 128 -6.31 3.96 6.49
N PRO A 129 -7.28 4.38 7.32
CA PRO A 129 -8.65 3.90 7.20
C PRO A 129 -9.30 4.48 5.94
N VAL A 130 -9.92 3.61 5.11
CA VAL A 130 -10.59 3.97 3.85
C VAL A 130 -12.12 3.81 3.93
N PHE A 131 -12.70 3.92 5.11
CA PHE A 131 -14.13 3.81 5.39
C PHE A 131 -14.65 5.05 6.12
#